data_c8026f1a119c0a975980aa4c4477391c
#
_entry.id   c8026f1a119c0a975980aa4c4477391c
#
_cell.length_a   1.000
_cell.length_b   1.000
_cell.length_c   1.000
_cell.angle_alpha   90.00
_cell.angle_beta   90.00
_cell.angle_gamma   90.00
#
_symmetry.space_group_name_H-M   'P 1'
#
loop_
_entity.id
_entity.type
_entity.pdbx_description
1 polymer ?
#
loop_
_entity_poly.entity_id
_entity_poly.type
_entity_poly.pdbx_seq_one_letter_code
_entity_poly.pdbx_strand_id
1 'polypeptide(L)'
;LEPPLVQEARRADLPRQHHEPWVEQHVVDALCRLNPEIAANAELADEVLYKLRAIQQSVRADGPIKSNEEFTAWLRGERTMPFGTNHEHVTVQLIDFDNLENNQYVLTTQYSFRAGTTTQRLDLVLLVNGFPLVVIEAKTPVRSSVSWVDGAVQVQRYEADAPELFVANVFSVATEGKDLRYGTLRLP
;
A
#
# COMPACT_ATOMS: atom_id res chain seq x y z
N LEU A 1 2.66 2.73 -25.03
CA LEU A 1 3.27 2.90 -23.73
C LEU A 1 3.82 1.54 -23.30
N GLU A 2 5.13 1.44 -23.11
CA GLU A 2 5.71 0.25 -22.48
C GLU A 2 5.26 0.21 -21.00
N PRO A 3 4.95 -0.98 -20.48
CA PRO A 3 4.60 -1.09 -19.07
C PRO A 3 5.81 -0.74 -18.19
N PRO A 4 5.60 -0.10 -17.03
CA PRO A 4 6.68 0.20 -16.12
C PRO A 4 7.39 -1.08 -15.66
N LEU A 5 8.69 -0.99 -15.43
CA LEU A 5 9.49 -2.10 -14.93
C LEU A 5 9.09 -2.42 -13.49
N VAL A 6 8.56 -3.63 -13.27
CA VAL A 6 8.25 -4.15 -11.96
C VAL A 6 9.44 -4.93 -11.44
N GLN A 7 9.97 -4.53 -10.28
CA GLN A 7 11.04 -5.25 -9.60
C GLN A 7 10.45 -6.38 -8.77
N GLU A 8 11.01 -7.58 -8.92
CA GLU A 8 10.70 -8.69 -8.02
C GLU A 8 11.60 -8.62 -6.78
N ALA A 9 10.98 -8.65 -5.61
CA ALA A 9 11.71 -8.68 -4.35
C ALA A 9 11.22 -9.84 -3.48
N ARG A 10 12.16 -10.57 -2.89
CA ARG A 10 11.82 -11.51 -1.83
C ARG A 10 11.55 -10.73 -0.55
N ARG A 11 10.68 -11.26 0.32
CA ARG A 11 10.34 -10.66 1.62
C ARG A 11 11.58 -10.21 2.42
N ALA A 12 12.67 -11.01 2.40
CA ALA A 12 13.91 -10.74 3.14
C ALA A 12 14.70 -9.55 2.59
N ASP A 13 14.41 -9.13 1.36
CA ASP A 13 15.13 -8.07 0.66
C ASP A 13 14.50 -6.68 0.88
N LEU A 14 13.31 -6.63 1.51
CA LEU A 14 12.62 -5.38 1.78
C LEU A 14 13.13 -4.75 3.09
N PRO A 15 13.57 -3.48 3.08
CA PRO A 15 14.06 -2.78 4.26
C PRO A 15 12.90 -2.33 5.16
N ARG A 16 12.21 -3.27 5.80
CA ARG A 16 11.12 -3.00 6.73
C ARG A 16 11.02 -4.01 7.86
N GLN A 17 10.44 -3.60 8.97
CA GLN A 17 10.06 -4.51 10.05
C GLN A 17 8.66 -5.12 9.78
N HIS A 18 8.37 -6.29 10.38
CA HIS A 18 7.10 -6.99 10.14
C HIS A 18 5.86 -6.25 10.66
N HIS A 19 6.01 -5.29 11.56
CA HIS A 19 4.91 -4.48 12.07
C HIS A 19 4.68 -3.18 11.26
N GLU A 20 5.56 -2.89 10.30
CA GLU A 20 5.40 -1.76 9.40
C GLU A 20 4.54 -2.18 8.21
N PRO A 21 3.42 -1.48 7.92
CA PRO A 21 2.51 -1.85 6.83
C PRO A 21 3.09 -1.54 5.45
N TRP A 22 4.05 -0.61 5.35
CA TRP A 22 4.72 -0.20 4.11
C TRP A 22 6.24 -0.17 4.26
N VAL A 23 6.94 0.06 3.16
CA VAL A 23 8.42 0.19 3.12
C VAL A 23 8.78 1.66 3.21
N GLU A 24 9.01 2.18 4.43
CA GLU A 24 9.20 3.62 4.68
C GLU A 24 10.34 4.22 3.87
N GLN A 25 11.46 3.52 3.69
CA GLN A 25 12.56 4.02 2.88
C GLN A 25 12.12 4.32 1.44
N HIS A 26 11.34 3.42 0.83
CA HIS A 26 10.82 3.63 -0.52
C HIS A 26 9.83 4.80 -0.58
N VAL A 27 9.05 5.01 0.50
CA VAL A 27 8.15 6.17 0.61
C VAL A 27 8.95 7.47 0.67
N VAL A 28 9.98 7.55 1.51
CA VAL A 28 10.85 8.74 1.60
C VAL A 28 11.53 9.02 0.26
N ASP A 29 12.08 7.98 -0.38
CA ASP A 29 12.73 8.12 -1.69
C ASP A 29 11.74 8.66 -2.75
N ALA A 30 10.50 8.20 -2.73
CA ALA A 30 9.46 8.68 -3.63
C ALA A 30 9.04 10.12 -3.31
N LEU A 31 8.84 10.45 -2.02
CA LEU A 31 8.52 11.81 -1.60
C LEU A 31 9.59 12.81 -2.06
N CYS A 32 10.87 12.49 -1.86
CA CYS A 32 11.97 13.33 -2.34
C CYS A 32 12.02 13.44 -3.88
N ARG A 33 11.68 12.35 -4.59
CA ARG A 33 11.72 12.33 -6.06
C ARG A 33 10.56 13.10 -6.69
N LEU A 34 9.36 13.04 -6.09
CA LEU A 34 8.14 13.57 -6.68
C LEU A 34 7.79 14.99 -6.21
N ASN A 35 8.42 15.48 -5.13
CA ASN A 35 8.08 16.77 -4.53
C ASN A 35 9.32 17.67 -4.40
N PRO A 36 9.42 18.76 -5.18
CA PRO A 36 10.59 19.64 -5.17
C PRO A 36 10.91 20.24 -3.79
N GLU A 37 9.91 20.57 -3.00
CA GLU A 37 10.06 21.14 -1.66
C GLU A 37 10.71 20.14 -0.71
N ILE A 38 10.30 18.87 -0.79
CA ILE A 38 10.87 17.78 0.01
C ILE A 38 12.26 17.41 -0.49
N ALA A 39 12.50 17.48 -1.81
CA ALA A 39 13.84 17.29 -2.37
C ALA A 39 14.82 18.35 -1.86
N ALA A 40 14.37 19.60 -1.66
CA ALA A 40 15.17 20.69 -1.12
C ALA A 40 15.39 20.58 0.41
N ASN A 41 14.46 19.97 1.15
CA ASN A 41 14.53 19.74 2.58
C ASN A 41 13.91 18.38 2.95
N ALA A 42 14.74 17.36 3.05
CA ALA A 42 14.29 15.99 3.30
C ALA A 42 13.57 15.78 4.65
N GLU A 43 13.75 16.68 5.63
CA GLU A 43 13.02 16.61 6.91
C GLU A 43 11.50 16.74 6.74
N LEU A 44 11.05 17.39 5.66
CA LEU A 44 9.63 17.52 5.35
C LEU A 44 8.96 16.16 5.04
N ALA A 45 9.73 15.15 4.60
CA ALA A 45 9.22 13.80 4.41
C ALA A 45 8.70 13.20 5.74
N ASP A 46 9.36 13.47 6.86
CA ASP A 46 8.95 13.00 8.18
C ASP A 46 7.59 13.57 8.60
N GLU A 47 7.31 14.84 8.23
CA GLU A 47 6.00 15.45 8.49
C GLU A 47 4.89 14.77 7.69
N VAL A 48 5.15 14.41 6.42
CA VAL A 48 4.20 13.64 5.61
C VAL A 48 3.99 12.25 6.21
N LEU A 49 5.09 11.53 6.52
CA LEU A 49 5.03 10.22 7.17
C LEU A 49 4.24 10.26 8.48
N TYR A 50 4.44 11.29 9.29
CA TYR A 50 3.67 11.48 10.53
C TYR A 50 2.16 11.51 10.27
N LYS A 51 1.71 12.25 9.22
CA LYS A 51 0.28 12.31 8.83
C LYS A 51 -0.23 10.94 8.37
N LEU A 52 0.53 10.26 7.51
CA LEU A 52 0.15 8.95 6.99
C LEU A 52 0.09 7.89 8.11
N ARG A 53 1.06 7.89 9.03
CA ARG A 53 1.06 7.00 10.19
C ARG A 53 -0.13 7.28 11.13
N ALA A 54 -0.53 8.55 11.29
CA ALA A 54 -1.70 8.89 12.10
C ALA A 54 -2.98 8.26 11.52
N ILE A 55 -3.18 8.30 10.20
CA ILE A 55 -4.30 7.63 9.53
C ILE A 55 -4.24 6.11 9.76
N GLN A 56 -3.07 5.52 9.60
CA GLN A 56 -2.86 4.08 9.77
C GLN A 56 -3.13 3.64 11.22
N GLN A 57 -2.68 4.42 12.21
CA GLN A 57 -2.87 4.10 13.62
C GLN A 57 -4.33 4.27 14.08
N SER A 58 -5.08 5.19 13.48
CA SER A 58 -6.48 5.43 13.81
C SER A 58 -7.45 4.38 13.23
N VAL A 59 -7.00 3.49 12.34
CA VAL A 59 -7.87 2.57 11.58
C VAL A 59 -8.78 1.70 12.46
N ARG A 60 -8.32 1.29 13.63
CA ARG A 60 -9.14 0.48 14.56
C ARG A 60 -10.23 1.30 15.24
N ALA A 61 -10.02 2.58 15.45
CA ALA A 61 -10.99 3.49 16.06
C ALA A 61 -11.94 4.08 15.00
N ASP A 62 -11.40 4.54 13.88
CA ASP A 62 -12.16 5.20 12.81
C ASP A 62 -12.85 4.22 11.85
N GLY A 63 -12.36 3.01 11.77
CA GLY A 63 -12.79 1.99 10.84
C GLY A 63 -12.00 2.00 9.53
N PRO A 64 -11.85 0.83 8.88
CA PRO A 64 -10.97 0.67 7.73
C PRO A 64 -11.44 1.44 6.50
N ILE A 65 -12.74 1.60 6.28
CA ILE A 65 -13.27 2.35 5.12
C ILE A 65 -12.89 3.82 5.23
N LYS A 66 -13.17 4.47 6.35
CA LYS A 66 -12.86 5.89 6.56
C LYS A 66 -11.36 6.15 6.45
N SER A 67 -10.54 5.29 7.06
CA SER A 67 -9.09 5.44 7.00
C SER A 67 -8.55 5.22 5.58
N ASN A 68 -9.12 4.27 4.82
CA ASN A 68 -8.76 4.04 3.42
C ASN A 68 -9.19 5.21 2.52
N GLU A 69 -10.37 5.81 2.72
CA GLU A 69 -10.82 7.01 2.00
C GLU A 69 -9.86 8.19 2.23
N GLU A 70 -9.48 8.42 3.50
CA GLU A 70 -8.54 9.48 3.87
C GLU A 70 -7.15 9.24 3.24
N PHE A 71 -6.66 8.00 3.28
CA PHE A 71 -5.39 7.64 2.65
C PHE A 71 -5.45 7.75 1.12
N THR A 72 -6.56 7.35 0.52
CA THR A 72 -6.78 7.47 -0.93
C THR A 72 -6.75 8.93 -1.39
N ALA A 73 -7.23 9.86 -0.57
CA ALA A 73 -7.11 11.30 -0.87
C ALA A 73 -5.64 11.76 -0.94
N TRP A 74 -4.76 11.20 -0.10
CA TRP A 74 -3.31 11.41 -0.22
C TRP A 74 -2.75 10.80 -1.50
N LEU A 75 -3.11 9.55 -1.81
CA LEU A 75 -2.65 8.87 -3.03
C LEU A 75 -3.02 9.66 -4.30
N ARG A 76 -4.20 10.31 -4.32
CA ARG A 76 -4.67 11.11 -5.45
C ARG A 76 -4.13 12.54 -5.49
N GLY A 77 -3.24 12.93 -4.56
CA GLY A 77 -2.71 14.28 -4.50
C GLY A 77 -3.76 15.34 -4.10
N GLU A 78 -4.78 14.96 -3.32
CA GLU A 78 -5.82 15.88 -2.84
C GLU A 78 -5.44 16.52 -1.49
N ARG A 79 -4.29 16.20 -0.95
CA ARG A 79 -3.78 16.74 0.31
C ARG A 79 -2.61 17.66 0.09
N THR A 80 -2.57 18.73 0.86
CA THR A 80 -1.55 19.76 0.78
C THR A 80 -0.81 19.89 2.12
N MET A 81 0.44 20.36 2.05
CA MET A 81 1.27 20.70 3.21
C MET A 81 1.84 22.11 3.05
N PRO A 82 2.14 22.84 4.15
CA PRO A 82 2.60 24.22 4.11
C PRO A 82 4.12 24.31 3.78
N PHE A 83 4.53 23.64 2.70
CA PHE A 83 5.94 23.49 2.32
C PHE A 83 6.43 24.53 1.30
N GLY A 84 5.51 25.30 0.73
CA GLY A 84 5.85 26.38 -0.20
C GLY A 84 6.45 27.61 0.49
N THR A 85 6.88 28.56 -0.33
CA THR A 85 7.45 29.85 0.17
C THR A 85 6.43 30.56 1.09
N ASN A 86 6.90 31.06 2.24
CA ASN A 86 6.04 31.68 3.26
C ASN A 86 4.91 30.79 3.78
N HIS A 87 5.14 29.48 3.89
CA HIS A 87 4.15 28.46 4.31
C HIS A 87 2.94 28.34 3.36
N GLU A 88 3.13 28.65 2.09
CA GLU A 88 2.11 28.35 1.08
C GLU A 88 1.84 26.85 1.03
N HIS A 89 0.55 26.48 0.93
CA HIS A 89 0.15 25.09 0.84
C HIS A 89 0.42 24.56 -0.58
N VAL A 90 1.23 23.51 -0.67
CA VAL A 90 1.53 22.79 -1.92
C VAL A 90 0.99 21.37 -1.85
N THR A 91 0.56 20.83 -2.98
CA THR A 91 0.14 19.43 -3.09
C THR A 91 1.31 18.51 -2.84
N VAL A 92 1.09 17.46 -2.04
CA VAL A 92 2.06 16.38 -1.84
C VAL A 92 1.71 15.21 -2.75
N GLN A 93 2.63 14.84 -3.63
CA GLN A 93 2.50 13.70 -4.52
C GLN A 93 3.10 12.45 -3.89
N LEU A 94 2.28 11.41 -3.70
CA LEU A 94 2.72 10.06 -3.31
C LEU A 94 2.91 9.16 -4.54
N ILE A 95 2.15 9.42 -5.60
CA ILE A 95 2.14 8.68 -6.87
C ILE A 95 2.15 9.69 -8.02
N ASP A 96 2.99 9.46 -9.02
CA ASP A 96 2.96 10.20 -10.27
C ASP A 96 2.07 9.45 -11.27
N PHE A 97 0.88 9.99 -11.53
CA PHE A 97 -0.07 9.43 -12.49
C PHE A 97 0.16 9.91 -13.93
N ASP A 98 0.90 11.00 -14.10
CA ASP A 98 1.20 11.58 -15.42
C ASP A 98 2.40 10.89 -16.06
N ASN A 99 3.43 10.58 -15.25
CA ASN A 99 4.59 9.84 -15.70
C ASN A 99 4.83 8.62 -14.80
N LEU A 100 4.28 7.49 -15.23
CA LEU A 100 4.32 6.24 -14.46
C LEU A 100 5.74 5.73 -14.19
N GLU A 101 6.72 6.07 -15.03
CA GLU A 101 8.12 5.68 -14.86
C GLU A 101 8.78 6.36 -13.64
N ASN A 102 8.21 7.46 -13.16
CA ASN A 102 8.68 8.11 -11.94
C ASN A 102 8.31 7.34 -10.67
N ASN A 103 7.49 6.29 -10.77
CA ASN A 103 7.15 5.47 -9.62
C ASN A 103 8.03 4.22 -9.54
N GLN A 104 8.25 3.74 -8.33
CA GLN A 104 8.88 2.45 -8.07
C GLN A 104 7.81 1.38 -7.89
N TYR A 105 7.92 0.29 -8.62
CA TYR A 105 7.01 -0.87 -8.53
C TYR A 105 7.78 -2.08 -8.02
N VAL A 106 7.31 -2.67 -6.92
CA VAL A 106 7.92 -3.88 -6.34
C VAL A 106 6.85 -4.92 -6.11
N LEU A 107 6.97 -6.08 -6.77
CA LEU A 107 6.15 -7.25 -6.50
C LEU A 107 6.89 -8.15 -5.52
N THR A 108 6.31 -8.39 -4.36
CA THR A 108 6.89 -9.25 -3.34
C THR A 108 6.00 -10.45 -3.04
N THR A 109 6.62 -11.58 -2.77
CA THR A 109 5.94 -12.81 -2.35
C THR A 109 6.02 -12.99 -0.85
N GLN A 110 5.02 -13.66 -0.27
CA GLN A 110 5.00 -14.04 1.16
C GLN A 110 5.17 -12.83 2.09
N TYR A 111 4.48 -11.75 1.78
CA TYR A 111 4.52 -10.52 2.56
C TYR A 111 3.95 -10.73 3.96
N SER A 112 4.80 -10.69 4.97
CA SER A 112 4.36 -10.90 6.35
C SER A 112 4.14 -9.57 7.06
N PHE A 113 3.00 -9.47 7.73
CA PHE A 113 2.67 -8.33 8.58
C PHE A 113 2.21 -8.82 9.95
N ARG A 114 2.71 -8.18 11.01
CA ARG A 114 2.38 -8.51 12.40
C ARG A 114 1.49 -7.42 12.99
N ALA A 115 0.22 -7.75 13.19
CA ALA A 115 -0.75 -6.93 13.91
C ALA A 115 -0.86 -7.42 15.36
N GLY A 116 -0.25 -6.70 16.30
CA GLY A 116 -0.19 -7.14 17.70
C GLY A 116 0.51 -8.49 17.85
N THR A 117 -0.22 -9.52 18.30
CA THR A 117 0.28 -10.89 18.48
C THR A 117 0.08 -11.78 17.25
N THR A 118 -0.71 -11.35 16.28
CA THR A 118 -1.04 -12.14 15.08
C THR A 118 -0.13 -11.75 13.93
N THR A 119 0.39 -12.75 13.20
CA THR A 119 1.15 -12.55 11.97
C THR A 119 0.35 -13.07 10.79
N GLN A 120 0.06 -12.19 9.85
CA GLN A 120 -0.53 -12.51 8.56
C GLN A 120 0.59 -12.66 7.51
N ARG A 121 0.39 -13.55 6.55
CA ARG A 121 1.31 -13.79 5.46
C ARG A 121 0.55 -13.84 4.15
N LEU A 122 0.67 -12.77 3.39
CA LEU A 122 -0.02 -12.58 2.12
C LEU A 122 0.82 -13.21 1.00
N ASP A 123 0.18 -13.85 0.03
CA ASP A 123 0.88 -14.57 -1.04
C ASP A 123 1.69 -13.62 -1.92
N LEU A 124 1.04 -12.57 -2.46
CA LEU A 124 1.71 -11.54 -3.25
C LEU A 124 1.18 -10.15 -2.86
N VAL A 125 2.08 -9.18 -2.88
CA VAL A 125 1.74 -7.77 -2.68
C VAL A 125 2.48 -6.93 -3.72
N LEU A 126 1.74 -6.08 -4.43
CA LEU A 126 2.33 -5.04 -5.27
C LEU A 126 2.47 -3.76 -4.44
N LEU A 127 3.72 -3.37 -4.27
CA LEU A 127 4.09 -2.09 -3.67
C LEU A 127 4.32 -1.06 -4.77
N VAL A 128 3.71 0.11 -4.61
CA VAL A 128 4.02 1.28 -5.43
C VAL A 128 4.56 2.38 -4.51
N ASN A 129 5.75 2.84 -4.79
CA ASN A 129 6.46 3.79 -3.93
C ASN A 129 6.49 3.38 -2.45
N GLY A 130 6.60 2.08 -2.18
CA GLY A 130 6.63 1.50 -0.85
C GLY A 130 5.27 1.19 -0.23
N PHE A 131 4.15 1.67 -0.79
CA PHE A 131 2.79 1.40 -0.28
C PHE A 131 2.21 0.10 -0.85
N PRO A 132 1.59 -0.77 -0.03
CA PRO A 132 0.96 -2.01 -0.47
C PRO A 132 -0.41 -1.73 -1.13
N LEU A 133 -0.39 -1.32 -2.40
CA LEU A 133 -1.60 -0.91 -3.10
C LEU A 133 -2.47 -2.07 -3.56
N VAL A 134 -1.85 -3.23 -3.88
CA VAL A 134 -2.59 -4.41 -4.33
C VAL A 134 -2.16 -5.63 -3.53
N VAL A 135 -3.14 -6.34 -2.99
CA VAL A 135 -2.96 -7.63 -2.32
C VAL A 135 -3.51 -8.72 -3.22
N ILE A 136 -2.76 -9.80 -3.41
CA ILE A 136 -3.17 -10.92 -4.25
C ILE A 136 -3.07 -12.20 -3.43
N GLU A 137 -4.18 -12.93 -3.32
CA GLU A 137 -4.25 -14.25 -2.72
C GLU A 137 -4.41 -15.29 -3.83
N ALA A 138 -3.46 -16.21 -3.90
CA ALA A 138 -3.40 -17.23 -4.94
C ALA A 138 -3.67 -18.63 -4.36
N LYS A 139 -4.66 -19.32 -4.92
CA LYS A 139 -5.00 -20.69 -4.55
C LYS A 139 -4.48 -21.67 -5.61
N THR A 140 -4.32 -22.92 -5.21
CA THR A 140 -3.87 -23.97 -6.13
C THR A 140 -4.96 -24.38 -7.10
N PRO A 141 -4.73 -24.43 -8.41
CA PRO A 141 -5.71 -24.91 -9.41
C PRO A 141 -5.88 -26.43 -9.41
N VAL A 142 -5.03 -27.16 -8.68
CA VAL A 142 -4.98 -28.64 -8.72
C VAL A 142 -6.13 -29.28 -7.93
N ARG A 143 -6.65 -28.59 -6.91
CA ARG A 143 -7.74 -29.09 -6.08
C ARG A 143 -9.06 -28.52 -6.55
N SER A 144 -9.95 -29.35 -7.07
CA SER A 144 -11.29 -28.97 -7.54
C SER A 144 -12.21 -28.42 -6.43
N SER A 145 -11.89 -28.68 -5.16
CA SER A 145 -12.60 -28.16 -4.00
C SER A 145 -12.13 -26.77 -3.54
N VAL A 146 -11.13 -26.20 -4.17
CA VAL A 146 -10.55 -24.89 -3.83
C VAL A 146 -10.76 -23.95 -5.02
N SER A 147 -11.28 -22.77 -4.76
CA SER A 147 -11.58 -21.76 -5.76
C SER A 147 -11.08 -20.39 -5.36
N TRP A 148 -11.21 -19.40 -6.25
CA TRP A 148 -10.94 -18.00 -5.92
C TRP A 148 -11.78 -17.49 -4.73
N VAL A 149 -12.95 -18.11 -4.45
CA VAL A 149 -13.79 -17.75 -3.29
C VAL A 149 -13.04 -17.96 -1.99
N ASP A 150 -12.29 -19.08 -1.87
CA ASP A 150 -11.48 -19.35 -0.67
C ASP A 150 -10.38 -18.27 -0.50
N GLY A 151 -9.82 -17.80 -1.61
CA GLY A 151 -8.89 -16.65 -1.62
C GLY A 151 -9.56 -15.37 -1.15
N ALA A 152 -10.76 -15.07 -1.65
CA ALA A 152 -11.51 -13.88 -1.25
C ALA A 152 -11.87 -13.90 0.25
N VAL A 153 -12.33 -15.05 0.77
CA VAL A 153 -12.58 -15.23 2.21
C VAL A 153 -11.31 -15.02 3.03
N GLN A 154 -10.17 -15.45 2.53
CA GLN A 154 -8.89 -15.25 3.22
C GLN A 154 -8.48 -13.76 3.25
N VAL A 155 -8.64 -13.04 2.14
CA VAL A 155 -8.42 -11.59 2.09
C VAL A 155 -9.31 -10.86 3.10
N GLN A 156 -10.60 -11.19 3.18
CA GLN A 156 -11.51 -10.60 4.17
C GLN A 156 -11.05 -10.84 5.62
N ARG A 157 -10.47 -12.01 5.92
CA ARG A 157 -9.88 -12.27 7.24
C ARG A 157 -8.67 -11.38 7.49
N TYR A 158 -7.80 -11.21 6.49
CA TYR A 158 -6.67 -10.29 6.61
C TYR A 158 -7.11 -8.84 6.87
N GLU A 159 -8.16 -8.37 6.18
CA GLU A 159 -8.74 -7.03 6.40
C GLU A 159 -9.26 -6.86 7.83
N ALA A 160 -9.86 -7.92 8.40
CA ALA A 160 -10.38 -7.89 9.77
C ALA A 160 -9.26 -7.96 10.83
N ASP A 161 -8.27 -8.82 10.61
CA ASP A 161 -7.21 -9.10 11.57
C ASP A 161 -6.09 -8.04 11.57
N ALA A 162 -5.80 -7.47 10.40
CA ALA A 162 -4.69 -6.56 10.17
C ALA A 162 -5.12 -5.33 9.33
N PRO A 163 -6.15 -4.57 9.76
CA PRO A 163 -6.68 -3.45 8.98
C PRO A 163 -5.63 -2.36 8.68
N GLU A 164 -4.59 -2.26 9.51
CA GLU A 164 -3.46 -1.34 9.32
C GLU A 164 -2.75 -1.53 7.98
N LEU A 165 -2.67 -2.77 7.50
CA LEU A 165 -2.05 -3.11 6.21
C LEU A 165 -2.90 -2.64 5.03
N PHE A 166 -4.22 -2.61 5.20
CA PHE A 166 -5.17 -2.30 4.13
C PHE A 166 -5.54 -0.81 4.03
N VAL A 167 -5.00 0.04 4.89
CA VAL A 167 -5.24 1.49 4.82
C VAL A 167 -4.83 2.09 3.46
N ALA A 168 -3.72 1.62 2.89
CA ALA A 168 -3.23 2.06 1.58
C ALA A 168 -3.78 1.21 0.41
N ASN A 169 -4.52 0.11 0.68
CA ASN A 169 -4.96 -0.82 -0.35
C ASN A 169 -5.97 -0.18 -1.31
N VAL A 170 -5.74 -0.30 -2.61
CA VAL A 170 -6.65 0.17 -3.66
C VAL A 170 -7.63 -0.93 -4.07
N PHE A 171 -7.12 -2.15 -4.25
CA PHE A 171 -7.94 -3.33 -4.47
C PHE A 171 -7.18 -4.61 -4.10
N SER A 172 -7.93 -5.66 -3.87
CA SER A 172 -7.40 -7.00 -3.63
C SER A 172 -7.84 -7.96 -4.72
N VAL A 173 -7.03 -8.98 -4.98
CA VAL A 173 -7.27 -10.00 -6.01
C VAL A 173 -7.31 -11.37 -5.36
N ALA A 174 -8.26 -12.19 -5.77
CA ALA A 174 -8.32 -13.61 -5.46
C ALA A 174 -8.30 -14.43 -6.76
N THR A 175 -7.45 -15.45 -6.83
CA THR A 175 -7.30 -16.30 -8.02
C THR A 175 -6.95 -17.74 -7.64
N GLU A 176 -7.33 -18.71 -8.48
CA GLU A 176 -6.81 -20.08 -8.46
C GLU A 176 -6.11 -20.43 -9.80
N GLY A 177 -5.77 -19.41 -10.58
CA GLY A 177 -5.05 -19.58 -11.85
C GLY A 177 -5.93 -19.83 -13.08
N LYS A 178 -7.23 -20.15 -12.91
CA LYS A 178 -8.22 -20.26 -14.00
C LYS A 178 -9.12 -19.05 -14.02
N ASP A 179 -9.63 -18.67 -12.85
CA ASP A 179 -10.44 -17.49 -12.63
C ASP A 179 -9.68 -16.49 -11.77
N LEU A 180 -9.99 -15.20 -11.99
CA LEU A 180 -9.50 -14.08 -11.22
C LEU A 180 -10.67 -13.15 -10.89
N ARG A 181 -10.75 -12.73 -9.63
CA ARG A 181 -11.68 -11.71 -9.18
C ARG A 181 -10.93 -10.65 -8.39
N TYR A 182 -11.40 -9.43 -8.48
CA TYR A 182 -10.86 -8.33 -7.70
C TYR A 182 -11.99 -7.55 -7.04
N GLY A 183 -11.67 -6.88 -5.96
CA GLY A 183 -12.60 -6.04 -5.22
C GLY A 183 -11.87 -5.04 -4.34
N THR A 184 -12.58 -4.01 -3.94
CA THR A 184 -12.09 -3.03 -2.98
C THR A 184 -12.35 -3.51 -1.56
N LEU A 185 -11.83 -2.78 -0.59
CA LEU A 185 -11.97 -3.06 0.83
C LEU A 185 -13.47 -3.22 1.21
N ARG A 186 -13.80 -4.35 1.84
CA ARG A 186 -15.16 -4.66 2.36
C ARG A 186 -16.31 -4.48 1.35
N LEU A 187 -16.09 -4.81 0.10
CA LEU A 187 -17.22 -5.06 -0.78
C LEU A 187 -17.94 -6.34 -0.32
N PRO A 188 -19.29 -6.30 -0.25
CA PRO A 188 -20.08 -7.47 0.12
C PRO A 188 -19.98 -8.59 -0.92
#